data_7507e8218e1ebc4e6fb5397d209d9b5c
#
_entry.id   7507e8218e1ebc4e6fb5397d209d9b5c
#
_cell.length_a   1.000
_cell.length_b   1.000
_cell.length_c   1.000
_cell.angle_alpha   90.00
_cell.angle_beta   90.00
_cell.angle_gamma   90.00
#
_symmetry.space_group_name_H-M   'P 1'
#
loop_
_entity.id
_entity.type
_entity.pdbx_description
1 polymer ?
#
loop_
_entity_poly.entity_id
_entity_poly.type
_entity_poly.pdbx_seq_one_letter_code
_entity_poly.pdbx_strand_id
1 'polypeptide(L)'
;LGNVAHSLHPVAGQGFNLALRDTMALAHNILESLEQGQAPGAYARLQAYLRVVAGDQSNTISFSDYMTRLFSSHSSMLVLARKFGMASIDLVPPLKHQLSRHAMGLAQPQVVLRRKNICR
;
A
#
# COMPACT_ATOMS: atom_id res chain seq x y z
N LEU A 1 3.88 -13.09 -1.98
CA LEU A 1 2.83 -12.16 -2.40
C LEU A 1 1.56 -12.36 -1.59
N GLY A 2 0.81 -11.27 -1.40
CA GLY A 2 -0.46 -11.29 -0.70
C GLY A 2 -0.34 -11.64 0.79
N ASN A 3 -1.40 -12.20 1.34
CA ASN A 3 -1.53 -12.48 2.77
C ASN A 3 -0.47 -13.45 3.33
N VAL A 4 0.15 -14.25 2.47
CA VAL A 4 1.25 -15.16 2.83
C VAL A 4 2.54 -14.38 3.14
N ALA A 5 2.74 -13.26 2.45
CA ALA A 5 3.93 -12.42 2.66
C ALA A 5 3.70 -11.38 3.78
N HIS A 6 2.47 -10.88 3.92
CA HIS A 6 2.12 -9.79 4.84
C HIS A 6 0.77 -10.06 5.48
N SER A 7 0.77 -10.62 6.70
CA SER A 7 -0.45 -10.76 7.49
C SER A 7 -0.77 -9.43 8.17
N LEU A 8 -1.67 -8.67 7.58
CA LEU A 8 -2.15 -7.40 8.14
C LEU A 8 -3.42 -7.59 8.95
N HIS A 9 -3.58 -6.78 10.00
CA HIS A 9 -4.85 -6.71 10.71
C HIS A 9 -5.95 -6.26 9.72
N PRO A 10 -7.18 -6.82 9.77
CA PRO A 10 -8.25 -6.54 8.79
C PRO A 10 -8.86 -5.14 8.97
N VAL A 11 -8.01 -4.13 9.14
CA VAL A 11 -8.41 -2.73 9.24
C VAL A 11 -8.49 -2.13 7.83
N ALA A 12 -9.67 -1.71 7.43
CA ALA A 12 -9.95 -0.98 6.20
C ALA A 12 -9.56 -1.69 4.88
N GLY A 13 -9.46 -3.02 4.84
CA GLY A 13 -9.17 -3.76 3.60
C GLY A 13 -7.75 -3.54 3.03
N GLN A 14 -6.85 -2.98 3.81
CA GLN A 14 -5.49 -2.60 3.39
C GLN A 14 -4.67 -3.79 2.88
N GLY A 15 -4.87 -5.00 3.47
CA GLY A 15 -4.16 -6.21 3.04
C GLY A 15 -4.46 -6.59 1.59
N PHE A 16 -5.73 -6.51 1.16
CA PHE A 16 -6.11 -6.78 -0.21
C PHE A 16 -5.53 -5.73 -1.18
N ASN A 17 -5.62 -4.47 -0.83
CA ASN A 17 -5.09 -3.38 -1.64
C ASN A 17 -3.56 -3.49 -1.80
N LEU A 18 -2.85 -3.86 -0.73
CA LEU A 18 -1.41 -4.10 -0.77
C LEU A 18 -1.07 -5.28 -1.69
N ALA A 19 -1.79 -6.41 -1.53
CA ALA A 19 -1.58 -7.59 -2.36
C ALA A 19 -1.81 -7.30 -3.85
N LEU A 20 -2.82 -6.49 -4.17
CA LEU A 20 -3.10 -6.08 -5.56
C LEU A 20 -1.97 -5.23 -6.13
N ARG A 21 -1.49 -4.23 -5.38
CA ARG A 21 -0.35 -3.39 -5.80
C ARG A 21 0.93 -4.19 -5.97
N ASP A 22 1.24 -5.10 -5.04
CA ASP A 22 2.38 -6.01 -5.15
C ASP A 22 2.31 -6.87 -6.41
N THR A 23 1.13 -7.39 -6.73
CA THR A 23 0.90 -8.19 -7.94
C THR A 23 1.13 -7.35 -9.20
N MET A 24 0.62 -6.13 -9.23
CA MET A 24 0.82 -5.21 -10.36
C MET A 24 2.29 -4.83 -10.53
N ALA A 25 3.00 -4.57 -9.44
CA ALA A 25 4.43 -4.25 -9.46
C ALA A 25 5.26 -5.44 -9.97
N LEU A 26 4.92 -6.67 -9.54
CA LEU A 26 5.58 -7.87 -10.02
C LEU A 26 5.31 -8.10 -11.51
N ALA A 27 4.07 -7.96 -11.95
CA ALA A 27 3.70 -8.09 -13.35
C ALA A 27 4.47 -7.09 -14.24
N HIS A 28 4.57 -5.83 -13.78
CA HIS A 28 5.36 -4.81 -14.48
C HIS A 28 6.84 -5.21 -14.57
N ASN A 29 7.44 -5.68 -13.46
CA ASN A 29 8.83 -6.11 -13.44
C ASN A 29 9.09 -7.30 -14.38
N ILE A 30 8.16 -8.26 -14.46
CA ILE A 30 8.24 -9.40 -15.39
C ILE A 30 8.19 -8.91 -16.84
N LEU A 31 7.22 -8.06 -17.17
CA LEU A 31 7.08 -7.54 -18.54
C LEU A 31 8.32 -6.75 -18.98
N GLU A 32 8.83 -5.89 -18.10
CA GLU A 32 10.05 -5.12 -18.37
C GLU A 32 11.27 -6.04 -18.56
N SER A 33 11.37 -7.11 -17.77
CA SER A 33 12.46 -8.10 -17.93
C SER A 33 12.40 -8.80 -19.28
N LEU A 34 11.21 -9.20 -19.72
CA LEU A 34 11.00 -9.84 -21.02
C LEU A 34 11.32 -8.87 -22.19
N GLU A 35 10.89 -7.61 -22.10
CA GLU A 35 11.21 -6.59 -23.10
C GLU A 35 12.71 -6.35 -23.24
N GLN A 36 13.47 -6.50 -22.16
CA GLN A 36 14.93 -6.35 -22.13
C GLN A 36 15.69 -7.65 -22.45
N GLY A 37 14.99 -8.73 -22.79
CA GLY A 37 15.59 -10.03 -23.03
C GLY A 37 16.26 -10.67 -21.81
N GLN A 38 15.86 -10.26 -20.59
CA GLN A 38 16.40 -10.76 -19.34
C GLN A 38 15.48 -11.82 -18.74
N ALA A 39 16.05 -12.75 -17.99
CA ALA A 39 15.26 -13.74 -17.26
C ALA A 39 14.47 -13.05 -16.14
N PRO A 40 13.13 -13.17 -16.09
CA PRO A 40 12.30 -12.53 -15.05
C PRO A 40 12.66 -12.96 -13.62
N GLY A 41 13.20 -14.18 -13.46
CA GLY A 41 13.67 -14.72 -12.19
C GLY A 41 15.12 -14.34 -11.82
N ALA A 42 15.80 -13.54 -12.62
CA ALA A 42 17.17 -13.12 -12.31
C ALA A 42 17.21 -12.36 -10.97
N TYR A 43 18.21 -12.66 -10.15
CA TYR A 43 18.34 -12.08 -8.81
C TYR A 43 18.31 -10.54 -8.82
N ALA A 44 18.98 -9.92 -9.77
CA ALA A 44 19.00 -8.46 -9.92
C ALA A 44 17.59 -7.88 -10.15
N ARG A 45 16.75 -8.58 -10.93
CA ARG A 45 15.37 -8.18 -11.20
C ARG A 45 14.46 -8.34 -9.98
N LEU A 46 14.61 -9.43 -9.26
CA LEU A 46 13.89 -9.65 -8.00
C LEU A 46 14.28 -8.62 -6.95
N GLN A 47 15.54 -8.25 -6.87
CA GLN A 47 16.01 -7.17 -5.98
C GLN A 47 15.44 -5.80 -6.38
N ALA A 48 15.35 -5.50 -7.68
CA ALA A 48 14.72 -4.27 -8.16
C ALA A 48 13.24 -4.22 -7.78
N TYR A 49 12.50 -5.31 -7.97
CA TYR A 49 11.11 -5.44 -7.51
C TYR A 49 10.97 -5.18 -6.01
N LEU A 50 11.80 -5.85 -5.18
CA LEU A 50 11.74 -5.70 -3.73
C LEU A 50 11.98 -4.24 -3.29
N ARG A 51 12.90 -3.52 -3.93
CA ARG A 51 13.14 -2.10 -3.63
C ARG A 51 11.93 -1.22 -3.94
N VAL A 52 11.22 -1.51 -5.02
CA VAL A 52 10.03 -0.75 -5.42
C VAL A 52 8.89 -0.95 -4.41
N VAL A 53 8.67 -2.19 -3.98
CA VAL A 53 7.53 -2.50 -3.10
C VAL A 53 7.80 -2.28 -1.62
N ALA A 54 9.07 -2.33 -1.17
CA ALA A 54 9.43 -2.25 0.24
C ALA A 54 8.90 -1.00 0.94
N GLY A 55 8.95 0.15 0.27
CA GLY A 55 8.45 1.41 0.81
C GLY A 55 6.93 1.40 1.01
N ASP A 56 6.19 0.92 0.02
CA ASP A 56 4.73 0.81 0.08
C ASP A 56 4.28 -0.19 1.16
N GLN A 57 4.94 -1.33 1.23
CA GLN A 57 4.69 -2.36 2.24
C GLN A 57 4.91 -1.81 3.65
N SER A 58 6.07 -1.19 3.90
CA SER A 58 6.41 -0.63 5.20
C SER A 58 5.41 0.46 5.63
N ASN A 59 5.03 1.36 4.73
CA ASN A 59 4.08 2.42 5.02
C ASN A 59 2.68 1.86 5.32
N THR A 60 2.23 0.87 4.56
CA THR A 60 0.91 0.24 4.74
C THR A 60 0.85 -0.53 6.06
N ILE A 61 1.90 -1.29 6.38
CA ILE A 61 2.01 -2.05 7.63
C ILE A 61 2.02 -1.09 8.82
N SER A 62 2.87 -0.07 8.79
CA SER A 62 2.98 0.92 9.87
C SER A 62 1.67 1.68 10.09
N PHE A 63 0.99 2.05 9.02
CA PHE A 63 -0.32 2.70 9.10
C PHE A 63 -1.38 1.78 9.73
N SER A 64 -1.43 0.52 9.31
CA SER A 64 -2.35 -0.49 9.86
C SER A 64 -2.10 -0.72 11.36
N ASP A 65 -0.84 -0.86 11.77
CA ASP A 65 -0.46 -1.04 13.16
C ASP A 65 -0.82 0.19 14.01
N TYR A 66 -0.53 1.38 13.49
CA TYR A 66 -0.87 2.63 14.17
C TYR A 66 -2.38 2.76 14.37
N MET A 67 -3.17 2.50 13.34
CA MET A 67 -4.64 2.51 13.42
C MET A 67 -5.13 1.48 14.44
N THR A 68 -4.62 0.25 14.39
CA THR A 68 -5.00 -0.80 15.34
C THR A 68 -4.71 -0.37 16.80
N ARG A 69 -3.53 0.16 17.08
CA ARG A 69 -3.14 0.65 18.41
C ARG A 69 -4.01 1.84 18.87
N LEU A 70 -4.28 2.78 17.96
CA LEU A 70 -5.10 3.95 18.24
C LEU A 70 -6.54 3.56 18.63
N PHE A 71 -7.12 2.58 17.91
CA PHE A 71 -8.50 2.16 18.16
C PHE A 71 -8.65 1.09 19.24
N SER A 72 -7.63 0.28 19.49
CA SER A 72 -7.64 -0.77 20.54
C SER A 72 -7.26 -0.24 21.90
N SER A 73 -6.73 0.97 22.01
CA SER A 73 -6.30 1.52 23.30
C SER A 73 -7.47 1.98 24.16
N HIS A 74 -7.47 1.54 25.41
CA HIS A 74 -8.43 1.95 26.44
C HIS A 74 -7.97 3.16 27.28
N SER A 75 -6.83 3.77 26.96
CA SER A 75 -6.35 4.95 27.65
C SER A 75 -7.31 6.13 27.45
N SER A 76 -7.77 6.72 28.57
CA SER A 76 -8.69 7.86 28.56
C SER A 76 -8.17 9.03 27.73
N MET A 77 -6.85 9.24 27.73
CA MET A 77 -6.19 10.29 26.95
C MET A 77 -6.28 10.03 25.44
N LEU A 78 -6.08 8.78 25.00
CA LEU A 78 -6.20 8.37 23.61
C LEU A 78 -7.65 8.36 23.13
N VAL A 79 -8.60 8.02 24.00
CA VAL A 79 -10.04 8.12 23.70
C VAL A 79 -10.43 9.58 23.45
N LEU A 80 -9.93 10.50 24.26
CA LEU A 80 -10.18 11.93 24.10
C LEU A 80 -9.52 12.46 22.82
N ALA A 81 -8.26 12.13 22.59
CA ALA A 81 -7.54 12.50 21.37
C ALA A 81 -8.23 11.98 20.10
N ARG A 82 -8.77 10.76 20.12
CA ARG A 82 -9.56 10.19 19.02
C ARG A 82 -10.84 10.97 18.76
N LYS A 83 -11.59 11.34 19.81
CA LYS A 83 -12.81 12.15 19.68
C LYS A 83 -12.52 13.51 19.06
N PHE A 84 -11.51 14.21 19.57
CA PHE A 84 -11.08 15.51 19.01
C PHE A 84 -10.49 15.38 17.61
N GLY A 85 -9.69 14.34 17.35
CA GLY A 85 -9.13 14.06 16.04
C GLY A 85 -10.19 13.81 14.98
N MET A 86 -11.20 13.00 15.28
CA MET A 86 -12.31 12.75 14.35
C MET A 86 -13.15 13.99 14.10
N ALA A 87 -13.44 14.79 15.15
CA ALA A 87 -14.16 16.05 14.99
C ALA A 87 -13.35 17.05 14.15
N SER A 88 -12.02 17.11 14.32
CA SER A 88 -11.14 17.97 13.52
C SER A 88 -11.08 17.55 12.05
N ILE A 89 -11.13 16.26 11.75
CA ILE A 89 -11.15 15.74 10.37
C ILE A 89 -12.44 16.16 9.65
N ASP A 90 -13.57 16.19 10.34
CA ASP A 90 -14.84 16.65 9.75
C ASP A 90 -14.87 18.18 9.49
N LEU A 91 -14.17 18.95 10.30
CA LEU A 91 -14.08 20.40 10.19
C LEU A 91 -13.06 20.89 9.13
N VAL A 92 -12.08 20.05 8.76
CA VAL A 92 -10.98 20.41 7.86
C VAL A 92 -11.03 19.54 6.60
N PRO A 93 -11.71 19.98 5.52
CA PRO A 93 -11.87 19.19 4.29
C PRO A 93 -10.58 18.65 3.66
N PRO A 94 -9.45 19.38 3.61
CA PRO A 94 -8.22 18.85 3.06
C PRO A 94 -7.65 17.67 3.86
N LEU A 95 -7.82 17.65 5.17
CA LEU A 95 -7.39 16.56 6.04
C LEU A 95 -8.21 15.30 5.80
N LYS A 96 -9.52 15.46 5.63
CA LYS A 96 -10.45 14.37 5.25
C LYS A 96 -10.04 13.74 3.91
N HIS A 97 -9.72 14.55 2.91
CA HIS A 97 -9.26 14.08 1.60
C HIS A 97 -7.93 13.30 1.68
N GLN A 98 -6.97 13.80 2.43
CA GLN A 98 -5.68 13.11 2.60
C GLN A 98 -5.87 11.77 3.32
N LEU A 99 -6.65 11.74 4.39
CA LEU A 99 -6.91 10.51 5.13
C LEU A 99 -7.64 9.47 4.27
N SER A 100 -8.66 9.90 3.52
CA SER A 100 -9.39 9.04 2.60
C SER A 100 -8.48 8.45 1.52
N ARG A 101 -7.62 9.27 0.92
CA ARG A 101 -6.63 8.79 -0.08
C ARG A 101 -5.66 7.77 0.51
N HIS A 102 -5.20 7.99 1.75
CA HIS A 102 -4.34 7.05 2.45
C HIS A 102 -5.06 5.75 2.78
N ALA A 103 -6.27 5.84 3.32
CA ALA A 103 -7.09 4.67 3.65
C ALA A 103 -7.47 3.84 2.41
N MET A 104 -7.70 4.48 1.26
CA MET A 104 -7.97 3.81 -0.01
C MET A 104 -6.71 3.31 -0.73
N GLY A 105 -5.51 3.53 -0.19
CA GLY A 105 -4.26 3.18 -0.85
C GLY A 105 -3.93 4.03 -2.09
N LEU A 106 -4.63 5.14 -2.30
CA LEU A 106 -4.45 6.05 -3.45
C LEU A 106 -3.34 7.10 -3.22
N ALA A 107 -2.73 7.11 -2.03
CA ALA A 107 -1.65 8.02 -1.70
C ALA A 107 -0.29 7.57 -2.28
N GLN A 108 -0.20 6.33 -2.74
CA GLN A 108 1.01 5.74 -3.30
C GLN A 108 1.05 5.84 -4.83
N PRO A 109 2.24 5.93 -5.45
CA PRO A 109 2.39 5.88 -6.89
C PRO A 109 1.76 4.60 -7.45
N GLN A 110 0.81 4.77 -8.36
CA GLN A 110 0.19 3.62 -9.02
C GLN A 110 1.09 3.14 -10.16
N VAL A 111 1.39 1.86 -10.18
CA VAL A 111 2.03 1.22 -11.32
C VAL A 111 1.02 1.12 -12.45
N VAL A 112 1.18 1.93 -13.49
CA VAL A 112 0.34 1.89 -14.69
C VAL A 112 0.98 0.94 -15.70
N LEU A 113 0.33 -0.19 -15.96
CA LEU A 113 0.73 -1.09 -17.05
C LEU A 113 0.46 -0.40 -18.39
N ARG A 114 1.53 0.10 -19.01
CA ARG A 114 1.42 0.70 -20.34
C ARG A 114 1.26 -0.42 -21.37
N ARG A 115 0.06 -0.55 -21.94
CA ARG A 115 -0.22 -1.46 -23.02
C ARG A 115 0.55 -0.98 -24.27
N LYS A 116 1.76 -1.48 -24.49
CA LYS A 116 2.34 -1.44 -25.82
C LYS A 116 1.63 -2.47 -26.68
N ASN A 117 1.18 -2.07 -27.86
CA ASN A 117 0.53 -2.96 -28.82
C ASN A 117 1.44 -4.16 -29.10
N ILE A 118 1.15 -5.28 -28.46
CA ILE A 118 1.72 -6.59 -28.78
C ILE A 118 0.76 -7.19 -29.80
N CYS A 119 0.75 -6.63 -31.00
CA CYS A 119 0.16 -7.23 -32.19
C CYS A 119 1.06 -6.86 -33.38
N ARG A 120 2.02 -7.72 -33.66
CA ARG A 120 2.55 -7.99 -34.98
C ARG A 120 2.97 -9.44 -35.03
#